data_32abff2c3cffedee47cafe3f142ed1fb
#
_entry.id   32abff2c3cffedee47cafe3f142ed1fb
#
_cell.length_a   1.000
_cell.length_b   1.000
_cell.length_c   1.000
_cell.angle_alpha   90.00
_cell.angle_beta   90.00
_cell.angle_gamma   90.00
#
_symmetry.space_group_name_H-M   'P 1'
#
loop_
_entity.id
_entity.type
_entity.pdbx_description
1 polymer ?
#
loop_
_entity_poly.entity_id
_entity_poly.type
_entity_poly.pdbx_seq_one_letter_code
_entity_poly.pdbx_strand_id
1 'polypeptide(L)'
;MAARLREHYQKKVVPALTKEFGYKNVMAVPKIEKISINIGLGEATQNAKLMDGAVNELGQIAGQKPVVTKATKSIAQFKLREGQAIGCMVTLRGDRMFEFFDRLVNVALPRVRDFRGVSSKSFDGRGNYTLGVKDQLIFPEIDYSKVEKTKGMNISITTTARTDAEGLALLKQMGMPFRQ
;
A
#
# COMPACT_ATOMS: atom_id res chain seq x y z
N MET A 1 -8.46 -20.68 3.67
CA MET A 1 -7.43 -20.68 4.74
C MET A 1 -7.26 -19.23 5.20
N ALA A 2 -7.16 -19.00 6.51
CA ALA A 2 -6.90 -17.66 7.03
C ALA A 2 -5.49 -17.20 6.66
N ALA A 3 -5.32 -15.93 6.30
CA ALA A 3 -4.01 -15.37 5.98
C ALA A 3 -3.06 -15.49 7.19
N ARG A 4 -1.82 -15.95 6.99
CA ARG A 4 -0.80 -16.14 8.02
C ARG A 4 -0.65 -14.93 8.94
N LEU A 5 -0.62 -13.73 8.37
CA LEU A 5 -0.48 -12.49 9.14
C LEU A 5 -1.74 -12.13 9.94
N ARG A 6 -2.92 -12.58 9.54
CA ARG A 6 -4.14 -12.42 10.34
C ARG A 6 -4.06 -13.21 11.64
N GLU A 7 -3.56 -14.45 11.56
CA GLU A 7 -3.32 -15.28 12.77
C GLU A 7 -2.21 -14.67 13.63
N HIS A 8 -1.13 -14.20 13.01
CA HIS A 8 -0.05 -13.51 13.72
C HIS A 8 -0.57 -12.28 14.48
N TYR A 9 -1.41 -11.46 13.83
CA TYR A 9 -2.06 -10.32 14.47
C TYR A 9 -2.83 -10.75 15.72
N GLN A 10 -3.72 -11.74 15.59
CA GLN A 10 -4.55 -12.19 16.70
C GLN A 10 -3.74 -12.81 17.84
N LYS A 11 -2.76 -13.67 17.54
CA LYS A 11 -2.02 -14.45 18.54
C LYS A 11 -0.88 -13.69 19.21
N LYS A 12 -0.23 -12.75 18.51
CA LYS A 12 0.98 -12.06 18.99
C LYS A 12 0.81 -10.55 19.11
N VAL A 13 0.27 -9.88 18.09
CA VAL A 13 0.24 -8.42 18.04
C VAL A 13 -0.79 -7.85 19.04
N VAL A 14 -2.00 -8.43 19.10
CA VAL A 14 -3.03 -7.97 20.04
C VAL A 14 -2.58 -8.04 21.50
N PRO A 15 -2.02 -9.16 22.01
CA PRO A 15 -1.54 -9.20 23.40
C PRO A 15 -0.37 -8.23 23.66
N ALA A 16 0.56 -8.07 22.68
CA ALA A 16 1.68 -7.15 22.81
C ALA A 16 1.22 -5.69 22.93
N LEU A 17 0.36 -5.23 22.03
CA LEU A 17 -0.19 -3.87 22.05
C LEU A 17 -1.08 -3.61 23.29
N THR A 18 -1.83 -4.61 23.72
CA THR A 18 -2.63 -4.49 24.94
C THR A 18 -1.75 -4.27 26.17
N LYS A 19 -0.61 -4.95 26.24
CA LYS A 19 0.37 -4.79 27.33
C LYS A 19 1.09 -3.45 27.27
N GLU A 20 1.44 -2.98 26.05
CA GLU A 20 2.22 -1.75 25.82
C GLU A 20 1.38 -0.48 26.10
N PHE A 21 0.14 -0.45 25.61
CA PHE A 21 -0.74 0.72 25.72
C PHE A 21 -1.86 0.59 26.78
N GLY A 22 -1.97 -0.55 27.45
CA GLY A 22 -2.92 -0.74 28.55
C GLY A 22 -4.39 -0.75 28.12
N TYR A 23 -4.73 -1.26 26.94
CA TYR A 23 -6.12 -1.30 26.48
C TYR A 23 -6.99 -2.20 27.37
N LYS A 24 -8.10 -1.64 27.87
CA LYS A 24 -9.09 -2.36 28.69
C LYS A 24 -10.00 -3.25 27.83
N ASN A 25 -10.19 -2.92 26.56
CA ASN A 25 -11.06 -3.65 25.63
C ASN A 25 -10.25 -4.08 24.41
N VAL A 26 -10.32 -5.37 24.07
CA VAL A 26 -9.67 -5.96 22.90
C VAL A 26 -10.12 -5.29 21.60
N MET A 27 -11.35 -4.80 21.53
CA MET A 27 -11.87 -4.10 20.35
C MET A 27 -11.28 -2.70 20.16
N ALA A 28 -10.63 -2.13 21.18
CA ALA A 28 -9.94 -0.85 21.10
C ALA A 28 -8.51 -0.98 20.56
N VAL A 29 -7.97 -2.20 20.47
CA VAL A 29 -6.62 -2.46 19.95
C VAL A 29 -6.57 -2.06 18.48
N PRO A 30 -5.57 -1.26 18.07
CA PRO A 30 -5.44 -0.83 16.68
C PRO A 30 -5.25 -2.01 15.72
N LYS A 31 -5.90 -1.93 14.57
CA LYS A 31 -5.83 -2.93 13.49
C LYS A 31 -5.68 -2.24 12.14
N ILE A 32 -5.15 -2.95 11.16
CA ILE A 32 -5.17 -2.49 9.76
C ILE A 32 -6.60 -2.65 9.24
N GLU A 33 -7.15 -1.58 8.68
CA GLU A 33 -8.52 -1.54 8.14
C GLU A 33 -8.55 -1.80 6.64
N LYS A 34 -7.67 -1.11 5.90
CA LYS A 34 -7.51 -1.24 4.45
C LYS A 34 -6.12 -0.85 4.00
N ILE A 35 -5.73 -1.35 2.83
CA ILE A 35 -4.54 -0.89 2.11
C ILE A 35 -5.01 -0.39 0.74
N SER A 36 -4.70 0.87 0.44
CA SER A 36 -4.97 1.48 -0.85
C SER A 36 -3.67 1.63 -1.63
N ILE A 37 -3.64 1.11 -2.86
CA ILE A 37 -2.50 1.22 -3.77
C ILE A 37 -2.94 2.12 -4.91
N ASN A 38 -2.18 3.16 -5.18
CA ASN A 38 -2.46 4.11 -6.26
C ASN A 38 -1.24 4.27 -7.17
N ILE A 39 -1.49 4.25 -8.47
CA ILE A 39 -0.50 4.57 -9.50
C ILE A 39 -1.00 5.79 -10.26
N GLY A 40 -0.24 6.89 -10.19
CA GLY A 40 -0.51 8.10 -10.95
C GLY A 40 0.23 8.07 -12.29
N LEU A 41 -0.48 8.25 -13.39
CA LEU A 41 0.04 8.17 -14.75
C LEU A 41 -0.31 9.46 -15.53
N GLY A 42 0.41 10.54 -15.25
CA GLY A 42 0.22 11.78 -16.00
C GLY A 42 0.47 11.63 -17.51
N GLU A 43 1.39 10.74 -17.91
CA GLU A 43 1.71 10.46 -19.31
C GLU A 43 0.62 9.66 -20.05
N ALA A 44 -0.27 9.00 -19.33
CA ALA A 44 -1.40 8.29 -19.92
C ALA A 44 -2.38 9.21 -20.69
N THR A 45 -2.31 10.53 -20.44
CA THR A 45 -3.05 11.53 -21.23
C THR A 45 -2.64 11.54 -22.69
N GLN A 46 -1.39 11.15 -22.99
CA GLN A 46 -0.83 11.09 -24.36
C GLN A 46 -0.81 9.66 -24.91
N ASN A 47 -0.73 8.64 -24.05
CA ASN A 47 -0.65 7.23 -24.47
C ASN A 47 -1.56 6.33 -23.61
N ALA A 48 -2.73 6.01 -24.14
CA ALA A 48 -3.72 5.16 -23.46
C ALA A 48 -3.19 3.74 -23.16
N LYS A 49 -2.27 3.20 -23.98
CA LYS A 49 -1.69 1.86 -23.76
C LYS A 49 -0.95 1.75 -22.43
N LEU A 50 -0.31 2.83 -21.97
CA LEU A 50 0.36 2.86 -20.66
C LEU A 50 -0.63 2.65 -19.50
N MET A 51 -1.88 3.10 -19.67
CA MET A 51 -2.93 2.88 -18.68
C MET A 51 -3.34 1.41 -18.60
N ASP A 52 -3.54 0.77 -19.73
CA ASP A 52 -3.92 -0.66 -19.77
C ASP A 52 -2.83 -1.54 -19.19
N GLY A 53 -1.56 -1.24 -19.50
CA GLY A 53 -0.40 -1.88 -18.89
C GLY A 53 -0.39 -1.73 -17.36
N ALA A 54 -0.61 -0.51 -16.85
CA ALA A 54 -0.63 -0.26 -15.41
C ALA A 54 -1.81 -0.94 -14.69
N VAL A 55 -2.98 -0.98 -15.31
CA VAL A 55 -4.14 -1.70 -14.76
C VAL A 55 -3.85 -3.20 -14.66
N ASN A 56 -3.24 -3.79 -15.69
CA ASN A 56 -2.88 -5.20 -15.67
C ASN A 56 -1.81 -5.51 -14.61
N GLU A 57 -0.73 -4.71 -14.56
CA GLU A 57 0.33 -4.84 -13.56
C GLU A 57 -0.21 -4.72 -12.13
N LEU A 58 -0.97 -3.65 -11.84
CA LEU A 58 -1.57 -3.46 -10.53
C LEU A 58 -2.55 -4.58 -10.18
N GLY A 59 -3.28 -5.09 -11.16
CA GLY A 59 -4.17 -6.24 -11.00
C GLY A 59 -3.42 -7.51 -10.58
N GLN A 60 -2.25 -7.77 -11.17
CA GLN A 60 -1.39 -8.91 -10.81
C GLN A 60 -0.83 -8.75 -9.39
N ILE A 61 -0.33 -7.56 -9.03
CA ILE A 61 0.20 -7.26 -7.69
C ILE A 61 -0.89 -7.41 -6.63
N ALA A 62 -2.06 -6.85 -6.87
CA ALA A 62 -3.14 -6.78 -5.88
C ALA A 62 -4.00 -8.06 -5.81
N GLY A 63 -3.99 -8.89 -6.86
CA GLY A 63 -4.92 -10.01 -7.00
C GLY A 63 -6.39 -9.58 -7.12
N GLN A 64 -6.64 -8.31 -7.48
CA GLN A 64 -7.96 -7.71 -7.63
C GLN A 64 -7.93 -6.70 -8.77
N LYS A 65 -9.03 -6.62 -9.54
CA LYS A 65 -9.16 -5.68 -10.66
C LYS A 65 -9.10 -4.23 -10.14
N PRO A 66 -8.14 -3.41 -10.62
CA PRO A 66 -8.04 -2.00 -10.26
C PRO A 66 -9.16 -1.17 -10.88
N VAL A 67 -9.42 -0.02 -10.27
CA VAL A 67 -10.31 1.00 -10.80
C VAL A 67 -9.48 2.07 -11.48
N VAL A 68 -9.84 2.44 -12.71
CA VAL A 68 -9.22 3.56 -13.43
C VAL A 68 -9.74 4.86 -12.86
N THR A 69 -8.83 5.73 -12.42
CA THR A 69 -9.16 7.06 -11.90
C THR A 69 -9.15 8.08 -13.03
N LYS A 70 -10.23 8.87 -13.09
CA LYS A 70 -10.44 9.89 -14.12
C LYS A 70 -10.30 11.29 -13.55
N ALA A 71 -9.86 12.24 -14.37
CA ALA A 71 -9.77 13.63 -14.01
C ALA A 71 -11.17 14.23 -13.75
N THR A 72 -11.31 14.96 -12.65
CA THR A 72 -12.56 15.64 -12.27
C THR A 72 -12.64 17.07 -12.79
N LYS A 73 -11.52 17.63 -13.26
CA LYS A 73 -11.44 19.00 -13.79
C LYS A 73 -10.49 19.04 -14.98
N SER A 74 -10.78 19.94 -15.94
CA SER A 74 -9.87 20.22 -17.04
C SER A 74 -8.80 21.23 -16.61
N ILE A 75 -7.52 20.93 -16.89
CA ILE A 75 -6.37 21.80 -16.57
C ILE A 75 -5.52 21.94 -17.82
N ALA A 76 -5.54 23.12 -18.44
CA ALA A 76 -4.84 23.39 -19.70
C ALA A 76 -3.32 23.22 -19.59
N GLN A 77 -2.72 23.63 -18.48
CA GLN A 77 -1.28 23.51 -18.22
C GLN A 77 -0.77 22.05 -18.30
N PHE A 78 -1.59 21.10 -17.88
CA PHE A 78 -1.27 19.66 -17.93
C PHE A 78 -1.85 18.96 -19.16
N LYS A 79 -2.44 19.69 -20.10
CA LYS A 79 -3.13 19.14 -21.28
C LYS A 79 -4.18 18.09 -20.89
N LEU A 80 -4.85 18.30 -19.75
CA LEU A 80 -5.77 17.37 -19.13
C LEU A 80 -7.22 17.86 -19.35
N ARG A 81 -8.08 16.96 -19.82
CA ARG A 81 -9.52 17.19 -19.93
C ARG A 81 -10.26 16.39 -18.88
N GLU A 82 -11.38 16.90 -18.42
CA GLU A 82 -12.31 16.19 -17.57
C GLU A 82 -12.71 14.84 -18.18
N GLY A 83 -12.77 13.79 -17.34
CA GLY A 83 -13.07 12.43 -17.77
C GLY A 83 -11.88 11.64 -18.31
N GLN A 84 -10.73 12.24 -18.59
CA GLN A 84 -9.54 11.52 -19.01
C GLN A 84 -9.00 10.62 -17.88
N ALA A 85 -8.56 9.40 -18.26
CA ALA A 85 -7.89 8.48 -17.35
C ALA A 85 -6.48 9.01 -17.00
N ILE A 86 -6.18 9.15 -15.70
CA ILE A 86 -4.91 9.70 -15.19
C ILE A 86 -4.21 8.78 -14.20
N GLY A 87 -4.80 7.67 -13.84
CA GLY A 87 -4.22 6.70 -12.92
C GLY A 87 -5.10 5.50 -12.69
N CYS A 88 -4.64 4.61 -11.86
CA CYS A 88 -5.42 3.47 -11.39
C CYS A 88 -5.18 3.25 -9.90
N MET A 89 -6.19 2.73 -9.22
CA MET A 89 -6.12 2.44 -7.80
C MET A 89 -6.84 1.14 -7.46
N VAL A 90 -6.42 0.53 -6.36
CA VAL A 90 -7.09 -0.61 -5.76
C VAL A 90 -7.12 -0.45 -4.25
N THR A 91 -8.21 -0.90 -3.63
CA THR A 91 -8.35 -0.94 -2.18
C THR A 91 -8.52 -2.38 -1.74
N LEU A 92 -7.62 -2.84 -0.89
CA LEU A 92 -7.60 -4.19 -0.36
C LEU A 92 -8.13 -4.20 1.08
N ARG A 93 -8.94 -5.21 1.40
CA ARG A 93 -9.51 -5.44 2.74
C ARG A 93 -9.50 -6.94 3.08
N GLY A 94 -9.67 -7.26 4.37
CA GLY A 94 -9.76 -8.65 4.83
C GLY A 94 -8.51 -9.46 4.52
N ASP A 95 -8.68 -10.72 4.12
CA ASP A 95 -7.55 -11.66 3.94
C ASP A 95 -6.61 -11.22 2.80
N ARG A 96 -7.14 -10.67 1.69
CA ARG A 96 -6.32 -10.13 0.59
C ARG A 96 -5.39 -9.00 1.04
N MET A 97 -5.85 -8.17 1.96
CA MET A 97 -5.05 -7.09 2.56
C MET A 97 -3.87 -7.68 3.35
N PHE A 98 -4.10 -8.69 4.18
CA PHE A 98 -3.04 -9.34 4.95
C PHE A 98 -2.05 -10.08 4.06
N GLU A 99 -2.50 -10.75 3.02
CA GLU A 99 -1.64 -11.43 2.04
C GLU A 99 -0.77 -10.45 1.27
N PHE A 100 -1.35 -9.32 0.83
CA PHE A 100 -0.60 -8.25 0.18
C PHE A 100 0.45 -7.65 1.14
N PHE A 101 0.07 -7.37 2.38
CA PHE A 101 0.98 -6.82 3.38
C PHE A 101 2.14 -7.79 3.68
N ASP A 102 1.87 -9.08 3.78
CA ASP A 102 2.90 -10.12 3.96
C ASP A 102 3.92 -10.12 2.80
N ARG A 103 3.44 -10.10 1.56
CA ARG A 103 4.31 -10.01 0.37
C ARG A 103 5.08 -8.70 0.31
N LEU A 104 4.44 -7.59 0.65
CA LEU A 104 5.09 -6.28 0.68
C LEU A 104 6.28 -6.27 1.65
N VAL A 105 6.07 -6.73 2.88
CA VAL A 105 7.09 -6.68 3.95
C VAL A 105 8.20 -7.70 3.74
N ASN A 106 7.85 -8.95 3.42
CA ASN A 106 8.82 -10.05 3.40
C ASN A 106 9.48 -10.29 2.04
N VAL A 107 8.86 -9.84 0.95
CA VAL A 107 9.35 -10.11 -0.41
C VAL A 107 9.69 -8.83 -1.16
N ALA A 108 8.77 -7.86 -1.23
CA ALA A 108 8.93 -6.68 -2.07
C ALA A 108 9.93 -5.67 -1.48
N LEU A 109 9.78 -5.29 -0.21
CA LEU A 109 10.67 -4.31 0.43
C LEU A 109 12.15 -4.73 0.46
N PRO A 110 12.52 -5.99 0.76
CA PRO A 110 13.92 -6.42 0.70
C PRO A 110 14.54 -6.34 -0.71
N ARG A 111 13.72 -6.34 -1.77
CA ARG A 111 14.16 -6.24 -3.17
C ARG A 111 14.39 -4.79 -3.62
N VAL A 112 13.99 -3.81 -2.83
CA VAL A 112 14.27 -2.40 -3.13
C VAL A 112 15.77 -2.16 -3.11
N ARG A 113 16.28 -1.49 -4.16
CA ARG A 113 17.70 -1.16 -4.25
C ARG A 113 18.10 -0.26 -3.08
N ASP A 114 19.22 -0.59 -2.42
CA ASP A 114 19.77 0.13 -1.25
C ASP A 114 18.76 0.32 -0.11
N PHE A 115 17.95 -0.71 0.15
CA PHE A 115 16.94 -0.66 1.20
C PHE A 115 17.58 -0.54 2.58
N ARG A 116 17.25 0.55 3.30
CA ARG A 116 17.72 0.85 4.67
C ARG A 116 16.57 0.95 5.68
N GLY A 117 15.42 0.39 5.35
CA GLY A 117 14.19 0.53 6.13
C GLY A 117 13.30 1.67 5.65
N VAL A 118 12.03 1.62 6.04
CA VAL A 118 11.03 2.63 5.70
C VAL A 118 11.03 3.76 6.72
N SER A 119 10.67 4.97 6.29
CA SER A 119 10.67 6.16 7.16
C SER A 119 9.57 6.05 8.23
N SER A 120 9.91 6.31 9.49
CA SER A 120 8.93 6.44 10.58
C SER A 120 8.17 7.76 10.57
N LYS A 121 8.55 8.73 9.71
CA LYS A 121 7.94 10.07 9.63
C LYS A 121 6.78 10.17 8.63
N SER A 122 6.41 9.08 7.96
CA SER A 122 5.38 9.06 6.91
C SER A 122 3.98 8.73 7.45
N PHE A 123 3.73 9.04 8.71
CA PHE A 123 2.41 8.99 9.34
C PHE A 123 1.67 10.32 9.15
N ASP A 124 0.34 10.28 9.21
CA ASP A 124 -0.54 11.42 8.96
C ASP A 124 -1.00 12.16 10.23
N GLY A 125 -0.50 11.80 11.41
CA GLY A 125 -0.95 12.32 12.71
C GLY A 125 -2.12 11.54 13.32
N ARG A 126 -2.68 10.58 12.59
CA ARG A 126 -3.83 9.74 13.02
C ARG A 126 -3.55 8.25 12.90
N GLY A 127 -2.28 7.87 12.86
CA GLY A 127 -1.86 6.48 12.79
C GLY A 127 -1.99 5.80 11.43
N ASN A 128 -2.31 6.52 10.36
CA ASN A 128 -2.24 5.99 9.01
C ASN A 128 -0.83 6.20 8.42
N TYR A 129 -0.38 5.26 7.61
CA TYR A 129 0.96 5.26 7.06
C TYR A 129 0.95 5.23 5.54
N THR A 130 1.79 6.04 4.88
CA THR A 130 1.92 6.04 3.43
C THR A 130 3.36 5.77 3.02
N LEU A 131 3.54 4.82 2.11
CA LEU A 131 4.81 4.41 1.52
C LEU A 131 4.81 4.71 0.02
N GLY A 132 5.80 5.45 -0.45
CA GLY A 132 6.08 5.61 -1.88
C GLY A 132 7.08 4.57 -2.36
N VAL A 133 6.73 3.82 -3.39
CA VAL A 133 7.59 2.87 -4.10
C VAL A 133 7.90 3.44 -5.47
N LYS A 134 9.18 3.52 -5.84
CA LYS A 134 9.61 4.11 -7.11
C LYS A 134 9.49 3.16 -8.30
N ASP A 135 9.53 1.86 -8.03
CA ASP A 135 9.61 0.82 -9.05
C ASP A 135 8.67 -0.34 -8.74
N GLN A 136 7.79 -0.67 -9.69
CA GLN A 136 6.89 -1.81 -9.57
C GLN A 136 7.59 -3.18 -9.68
N LEU A 137 8.81 -3.20 -10.20
CA LEU A 137 9.60 -4.42 -10.41
C LEU A 137 10.06 -5.11 -9.11
N ILE A 138 9.88 -4.44 -7.97
CA ILE A 138 10.14 -5.07 -6.67
C ILE A 138 9.16 -6.22 -6.37
N PHE A 139 8.01 -6.22 -7.03
CA PHE A 139 7.02 -7.29 -6.89
C PHE A 139 7.35 -8.45 -7.84
N PRO A 140 7.50 -9.69 -7.31
CA PRO A 140 7.87 -10.85 -8.12
C PRO A 140 6.82 -11.28 -9.14
N GLU A 141 5.59 -10.81 -8.98
CA GLU A 141 4.46 -11.09 -9.88
C GLU A 141 4.60 -10.38 -11.24
N ILE A 142 5.47 -9.36 -11.30
CA ILE A 142 5.68 -8.56 -12.52
C ILE A 142 6.82 -9.14 -13.33
N ASP A 143 6.51 -9.46 -14.58
CA ASP A 143 7.49 -9.91 -15.56
C ASP A 143 8.20 -8.71 -16.20
N TYR A 144 9.51 -8.61 -15.98
CA TYR A 144 10.35 -7.53 -16.50
C TYR A 144 10.23 -7.35 -18.03
N SER A 145 10.07 -8.45 -18.76
CA SER A 145 9.99 -8.43 -20.24
C SER A 145 8.73 -7.74 -20.77
N LYS A 146 7.68 -7.62 -19.96
CA LYS A 146 6.38 -7.04 -20.33
C LYS A 146 6.20 -5.59 -19.87
N VAL A 147 7.15 -5.08 -19.12
CA VAL A 147 7.09 -3.71 -18.58
C VAL A 147 7.65 -2.73 -19.59
N GLU A 148 6.80 -1.88 -20.17
CA GLU A 148 7.21 -0.83 -21.09
C GLU A 148 7.94 0.32 -20.38
N LYS A 149 7.52 0.66 -19.16
CA LYS A 149 8.08 1.77 -18.38
C LYS A 149 7.97 1.51 -16.88
N THR A 150 8.99 1.93 -16.14
CA THR A 150 8.95 1.94 -14.68
C THR A 150 7.92 2.94 -14.16
N LYS A 151 7.06 2.49 -13.26
CA LYS A 151 5.97 3.27 -12.66
C LYS A 151 6.09 3.23 -11.15
N GLY A 152 6.09 4.42 -10.54
CA GLY A 152 5.99 4.52 -9.09
C GLY A 152 4.56 4.30 -8.61
N MET A 153 4.43 3.87 -7.36
CA MET A 153 3.13 3.69 -6.70
C MET A 153 3.17 4.18 -5.26
N ASN A 154 2.02 4.63 -4.79
CA ASN A 154 1.79 4.98 -3.40
C ASN A 154 0.95 3.90 -2.74
N ILE A 155 1.42 3.40 -1.60
CA ILE A 155 0.75 2.39 -0.79
C ILE A 155 0.37 3.05 0.52
N SER A 156 -0.94 3.26 0.74
CA SER A 156 -1.48 3.87 1.95
C SER A 156 -2.13 2.79 2.81
N ILE A 157 -1.62 2.64 4.03
CA ILE A 157 -2.10 1.71 5.04
C ILE A 157 -2.96 2.49 6.03
N THR A 158 -4.26 2.26 5.99
CA THR A 158 -5.21 2.86 6.92
C THR A 158 -5.38 1.94 8.12
N THR A 159 -5.23 2.51 9.31
CA THR A 159 -5.38 1.79 10.58
C THR A 159 -6.50 2.40 11.42
N THR A 160 -6.91 1.70 12.46
CA THR A 160 -7.84 2.21 13.47
C THR A 160 -7.13 2.86 14.67
N ALA A 161 -5.80 3.04 14.58
CA ALA A 161 -5.02 3.73 15.59
C ALA A 161 -5.48 5.19 15.73
N ARG A 162 -5.36 5.74 16.92
CA ARG A 162 -5.73 7.15 17.20
C ARG A 162 -4.52 8.07 17.10
N THR A 163 -3.34 7.54 17.34
CA THR A 163 -2.07 8.27 17.34
C THR A 163 -1.04 7.57 16.46
N ASP A 164 -0.05 8.31 15.98
CA ASP A 164 1.04 7.76 15.19
C ASP A 164 1.89 6.77 15.98
N ALA A 165 2.01 6.95 17.31
CA ALA A 165 2.71 6.02 18.19
C ALA A 165 2.05 4.63 18.20
N GLU A 166 0.72 4.58 18.30
CA GLU A 166 -0.05 3.33 18.22
C GLU A 166 0.07 2.69 16.84
N GLY A 167 -0.01 3.51 15.77
CA GLY A 167 0.16 3.05 14.38
C GLY A 167 1.56 2.48 14.13
N LEU A 168 2.60 3.15 14.62
CA LEU A 168 3.98 2.70 14.51
C LEU A 168 4.20 1.37 15.24
N ALA A 169 3.72 1.26 16.48
CA ALA A 169 3.81 0.03 17.27
C ALA A 169 3.08 -1.13 16.57
N LEU A 170 1.87 -0.89 16.05
CA LEU A 170 1.11 -1.86 15.26
C LEU A 170 1.92 -2.38 14.06
N LEU A 171 2.38 -1.48 13.20
CA LEU A 171 3.09 -1.86 11.97
C LEU A 171 4.45 -2.52 12.28
N LYS A 172 5.15 -2.10 13.33
CA LYS A 172 6.39 -2.71 13.80
C LYS A 172 6.15 -4.15 14.26
N GLN A 173 5.10 -4.39 15.07
CA GLN A 173 4.72 -5.74 15.51
C GLN A 173 4.23 -6.63 14.37
N MET A 174 3.69 -6.04 13.30
CA MET A 174 3.33 -6.74 12.06
C MET A 174 4.54 -7.04 11.16
N GLY A 175 5.75 -6.61 11.53
CA GLY A 175 6.99 -6.90 10.83
C GLY A 175 7.47 -5.81 9.87
N MET A 176 6.88 -4.62 9.88
CA MET A 176 7.33 -3.51 9.01
C MET A 176 8.75 -3.07 9.39
N PRO A 177 9.71 -3.05 8.45
CA PRO A 177 11.10 -2.71 8.73
C PRO A 177 11.30 -1.18 8.76
N PHE A 178 11.03 -0.55 9.88
CA PHE A 178 11.31 0.88 10.05
C PHE A 178 12.80 1.14 10.20
N ARG A 179 13.22 2.28 9.63
CA ARG A 179 14.58 2.79 9.79
C ARG A 179 14.79 3.22 11.25
N GLN A 180 15.89 2.77 11.82
CA GLN A 180 16.38 3.20 13.14
C GLN A 180 16.99 4.61 13.09
#